data_7e2abe749edbbabd350aa977651932cd
#
_entry.id   7e2abe749edbbabd350aa977651932cd
#
_cell.length_a   1.000
_cell.length_b   1.000
_cell.length_c   1.000
_cell.angle_alpha   90.00
_cell.angle_beta   90.00
_cell.angle_gamma   90.00
#
_symmetry.space_group_name_H-M   'P 1'
#
loop_
_entity.id
_entity.type
_entity.pdbx_description
1 polymer ?
#
loop_
_entity_poly.entity_id
_entity_poly.type
_entity_poly.pdbx_seq_one_letter_code
_entity_poly.pdbx_strand_id
1 'polypeptide(L)'
;MMSSKIPVTIVSGFLGAGKTTLINKVLKEKHGEHIAVVINEFGEIGVDHQFVLDVEEEIYQMDNGCLCCTLRTDIADMLKSILMVKEQNGINVDRVLFETTGLADPAPIAQTFINVPFLNEHFILDAVLTVVDSKNFLYQTTHQTEPAKQVGFADKIFMSKHSLVDDTIYAKVINEVRSINPFAEIQDLDARPVEMKDMFGLELFYASEKKILEMQENSEEEYCEACGHT
;
A
#
# COMPACT_ATOMS: atom_id res chain seq x y z
N MET A 1 20.32 -7.22 -20.60
CA MET A 1 18.87 -7.42 -20.37
C MET A 1 18.52 -6.45 -19.24
N MET A 2 17.64 -5.49 -19.46
CA MET A 2 17.13 -4.67 -18.36
C MET A 2 16.37 -5.62 -17.43
N SER A 3 16.85 -5.78 -16.19
CA SER A 3 16.10 -6.51 -15.16
C SER A 3 14.76 -5.80 -14.99
N SER A 4 13.65 -6.52 -15.13
CA SER A 4 12.33 -5.94 -14.83
C SER A 4 12.32 -5.52 -13.36
N LYS A 5 11.88 -4.29 -13.08
CA LYS A 5 11.72 -3.80 -11.71
C LYS A 5 10.75 -4.70 -10.94
N ILE A 6 11.00 -4.88 -9.66
CA ILE A 6 10.13 -5.67 -8.79
C ILE A 6 8.92 -4.80 -8.39
N PRO A 7 7.68 -5.21 -8.70
CA PRO A 7 6.50 -4.46 -8.29
C PRO A 7 6.30 -4.52 -6.76
N VAL A 8 5.91 -3.38 -6.19
CA VAL A 8 5.63 -3.20 -4.77
C VAL A 8 4.19 -2.76 -4.59
N THR A 9 3.43 -3.52 -3.81
CA THR A 9 2.07 -3.15 -3.39
C THR A 9 2.10 -2.72 -1.94
N ILE A 10 1.64 -1.50 -1.65
CA ILE A 10 1.50 -1.00 -0.27
C ILE A 10 0.10 -1.31 0.23
N VAL A 11 0.01 -1.94 1.42
CA VAL A 11 -1.27 -2.16 2.13
C VAL A 11 -1.33 -1.26 3.34
N SER A 12 -2.24 -0.31 3.31
CA SER A 12 -2.52 0.68 4.34
C SER A 12 -3.91 0.47 4.95
N GLY A 13 -4.22 1.23 5.97
CA GLY A 13 -5.51 1.21 6.68
C GLY A 13 -5.32 1.34 8.18
N PHE A 14 -6.31 1.88 8.86
CA PHE A 14 -6.21 2.20 10.28
C PHE A 14 -6.07 0.97 11.18
N LEU A 15 -5.74 1.19 12.45
CA LEU A 15 -5.60 0.11 13.45
C LEU A 15 -6.85 -0.77 13.49
N GLY A 16 -6.64 -2.09 13.43
CA GLY A 16 -7.72 -3.08 13.47
C GLY A 16 -8.59 -3.15 12.21
N ALA A 17 -8.26 -2.45 11.12
CA ALA A 17 -9.04 -2.49 9.87
C ALA A 17 -9.04 -3.86 9.18
N GLY A 18 -8.06 -4.74 9.49
CA GLY A 18 -8.00 -6.09 8.94
C GLY A 18 -6.94 -6.28 7.85
N LYS A 19 -5.92 -5.41 7.78
CA LYS A 19 -4.81 -5.49 6.82
C LYS A 19 -4.12 -6.85 6.81
N THR A 20 -3.59 -7.27 7.93
CA THR A 20 -2.90 -8.57 8.10
C THR A 20 -3.83 -9.75 7.78
N THR A 21 -5.13 -9.64 8.09
CA THR A 21 -6.11 -10.67 7.74
C THR A 21 -6.30 -10.78 6.23
N LEU A 22 -6.38 -9.63 5.53
CA LEU A 22 -6.47 -9.57 4.08
C LEU A 22 -5.22 -10.19 3.43
N ILE A 23 -4.03 -9.77 3.87
CA ILE A 23 -2.75 -10.28 3.41
C ILE A 23 -2.66 -11.80 3.57
N ASN A 24 -2.91 -12.30 4.78
CA ASN A 24 -2.87 -13.73 5.06
C ASN A 24 -3.87 -14.55 4.25
N LYS A 25 -5.01 -13.95 3.88
CA LYS A 25 -6.01 -14.61 3.04
C LYS A 25 -5.51 -14.79 1.62
N VAL A 26 -4.90 -13.75 1.06
CA VAL A 26 -4.41 -13.78 -0.33
C VAL A 26 -3.15 -14.64 -0.45
N LEU A 27 -2.24 -14.59 0.51
CA LEU A 27 -1.03 -15.41 0.51
C LEU A 27 -1.29 -16.93 0.60
N LYS A 28 -2.47 -17.33 1.11
CA LYS A 28 -2.86 -18.76 1.14
C LYS A 28 -3.36 -19.29 -0.20
N GLU A 29 -3.58 -18.44 -1.17
CA GLU A 29 -3.95 -18.88 -2.52
C GLU A 29 -2.72 -19.45 -3.22
N LYS A 30 -2.91 -20.50 -4.02
CA LYS A 30 -1.83 -21.05 -4.85
C LYS A 30 -1.61 -20.13 -6.05
N HIS A 31 -0.58 -19.31 -5.99
CA HIS A 31 -0.30 -18.30 -7.03
C HIS A 31 0.98 -18.57 -7.84
N GLY A 32 1.89 -19.42 -7.34
CA GLY A 32 3.15 -19.75 -8.04
C GLY A 32 4.13 -18.58 -8.16
N GLU A 33 3.93 -17.48 -7.42
CA GLU A 33 4.83 -16.32 -7.34
C GLU A 33 5.51 -16.29 -5.97
N HIS A 34 6.76 -15.83 -5.92
CA HIS A 34 7.48 -15.60 -4.67
C HIS A 34 7.26 -14.17 -4.20
N ILE A 35 6.45 -14.00 -3.17
CA ILE A 35 6.07 -12.69 -2.62
C ILE A 35 6.88 -12.43 -1.36
N ALA A 36 7.68 -11.36 -1.36
CA ALA A 36 8.32 -10.87 -0.16
C ALA A 36 7.33 -9.97 0.61
N VAL A 37 7.05 -10.32 1.86
CA VAL A 37 6.15 -9.54 2.72
C VAL A 37 6.96 -8.76 3.74
N VAL A 38 6.78 -7.44 3.75
CA VAL A 38 7.39 -6.52 4.72
C VAL A 38 6.28 -6.02 5.62
N ILE A 39 6.36 -6.34 6.91
CA ILE A 39 5.41 -5.85 7.91
C ILE A 39 6.12 -4.80 8.75
N ASN A 40 5.64 -3.57 8.71
CA ASN A 40 6.17 -2.47 9.50
C ASN A 40 5.17 -2.14 10.63
N GLU A 41 5.40 -2.64 11.83
CA GLU A 41 4.54 -2.41 12.99
C GLU A 41 5.26 -1.52 14.03
N PHE A 42 4.62 -0.40 14.39
CA PHE A 42 5.10 0.49 15.46
C PHE A 42 4.56 0.01 16.82
N GLY A 43 5.42 -0.51 17.67
CA GLY A 43 5.09 -0.85 19.06
C GLY A 43 6.21 -0.42 20.03
N GLU A 44 5.84 0.03 21.22
CA GLU A 44 6.75 0.59 22.25
C GLU A 44 7.71 -0.41 22.89
N ILE A 45 7.74 -1.67 22.51
CA ILE A 45 8.64 -2.69 23.07
C ILE A 45 9.08 -3.62 21.93
N GLY A 46 10.33 -3.47 21.48
CA GLY A 46 11.05 -4.46 20.66
C GLY A 46 10.29 -4.85 19.39
N VAL A 47 10.27 -3.95 18.42
CA VAL A 47 9.58 -4.21 17.15
C VAL A 47 10.45 -5.12 16.30
N ASP A 48 10.04 -6.36 16.21
CA ASP A 48 10.52 -7.28 15.21
C ASP A 48 9.94 -6.85 13.85
N HIS A 49 10.76 -6.20 13.03
CA HIS A 49 10.44 -6.05 11.61
C HIS A 49 10.50 -7.45 11.01
N GLN A 50 9.34 -8.08 10.87
CA GLN A 50 9.25 -9.42 10.31
C GLN A 50 9.24 -9.33 8.79
N PHE A 51 10.28 -9.88 8.22
CA PHE A 51 10.39 -10.11 6.79
C PHE A 51 10.02 -11.57 6.54
N VAL A 52 8.95 -11.80 5.80
CA VAL A 52 8.47 -13.14 5.46
C VAL A 52 8.62 -13.33 3.95
N LEU A 53 9.47 -14.25 3.55
CA LEU A 53 9.49 -14.79 2.19
C LEU A 53 8.59 -16.02 2.19
N ASP A 54 7.47 -15.96 1.47
CA ASP A 54 6.65 -17.14 1.19
C ASP A 54 7.28 -17.88 0.00
N VAL A 55 8.14 -18.85 0.32
CA VAL A 55 8.59 -19.87 -0.63
C VAL A 55 7.85 -21.13 -0.23
N GLU A 56 7.25 -21.86 -1.15
CA GLU A 56 6.54 -23.12 -0.88
C GLU A 56 7.27 -23.96 0.22
N GLU A 57 6.79 -23.86 1.49
CA GLU A 57 7.24 -24.58 2.70
C GLU A 57 8.35 -23.97 3.59
N GLU A 58 9.02 -22.86 3.27
CA GLU A 58 9.99 -22.25 4.21
C GLU A 58 9.74 -20.75 4.42
N ILE A 59 9.27 -20.40 5.61
CA ILE A 59 9.13 -19.01 6.07
C ILE A 59 10.50 -18.54 6.57
N TYR A 60 11.16 -17.67 5.84
CA TYR A 60 12.39 -17.02 6.31
C TYR A 60 12.03 -15.76 7.09
N GLN A 61 12.21 -15.83 8.39
CA GLN A 61 12.07 -14.69 9.30
C GLN A 61 13.45 -14.06 9.48
N MET A 62 13.63 -12.81 9.11
CA MET A 62 14.84 -12.06 9.40
C MET A 62 14.60 -11.11 10.58
N ASP A 63 15.22 -11.39 11.71
CA ASP A 63 15.29 -10.49 12.85
C ASP A 63 16.36 -9.42 12.59
N ASN A 64 15.95 -8.25 12.15
CA ASN A 64 16.83 -7.09 12.11
C ASN A 64 16.67 -6.30 13.41
N GLY A 65 17.70 -6.40 14.29
CA GLY A 65 17.74 -5.67 15.54
C GLY A 65 17.66 -4.15 15.35
N CYS A 66 16.94 -3.52 16.26
CA CYS A 66 16.79 -2.10 16.54
C CYS A 66 17.50 -1.11 15.60
N LEU A 67 16.73 -0.48 14.71
CA LEU A 67 17.10 0.77 14.05
C LEU A 67 16.00 1.80 14.27
N CYS A 68 16.06 2.46 15.43
CA CYS A 68 15.37 3.72 15.67
C CYS A 68 16.16 4.82 14.97
N CYS A 69 15.76 5.26 13.79
CA CYS A 69 15.89 6.63 13.28
C CYS A 69 15.64 6.71 11.78
N THR A 70 14.59 7.44 11.41
CA THR A 70 14.28 7.98 10.06
C THR A 70 13.65 7.00 9.08
N LEU A 71 12.33 6.99 9.01
CA LEU A 71 11.43 6.17 8.17
C LEU A 71 11.88 5.90 6.71
N ARG A 72 12.65 6.80 6.09
CA ARG A 72 13.11 6.66 4.70
C ARG A 72 14.32 5.74 4.55
N THR A 73 15.23 5.74 5.51
CA THR A 73 16.45 4.93 5.49
C THR A 73 16.11 3.47 5.75
N ASP A 74 15.16 3.23 6.64
CA ASP A 74 14.78 1.88 7.07
C ASP A 74 14.08 1.10 5.93
N ILE A 75 13.20 1.74 5.16
CA ILE A 75 12.54 1.12 4.00
C ILE A 75 13.56 0.76 2.92
N ALA A 76 14.49 1.67 2.61
CA ALA A 76 15.51 1.42 1.61
C ALA A 76 16.43 0.27 2.01
N ASP A 77 16.81 0.18 3.29
CA ASP A 77 17.69 -0.87 3.78
C ASP A 77 16.98 -2.23 3.89
N MET A 78 15.70 -2.26 4.25
CA MET A 78 14.88 -3.48 4.17
C MET A 78 14.78 -4.00 2.75
N LEU A 79 14.49 -3.13 1.78
CA LEU A 79 14.36 -3.51 0.38
C LEU A 79 15.70 -3.91 -0.25
N LYS A 80 16.83 -3.32 0.18
CA LYS A 80 18.18 -3.80 -0.18
C LYS A 80 18.42 -5.22 0.31
N SER A 81 17.97 -5.53 1.53
CA SER A 81 18.11 -6.88 2.08
C SER A 81 17.37 -7.92 1.24
N ILE A 82 16.20 -7.59 0.69
CA ILE A 82 15.46 -8.44 -0.25
C ILE A 82 16.29 -8.76 -1.49
N LEU A 83 16.92 -7.74 -2.08
CA LEU A 83 17.76 -7.93 -3.26
C LEU A 83 19.02 -8.78 -2.94
N MET A 84 19.62 -8.57 -1.77
CA MET A 84 20.77 -9.38 -1.33
C MET A 84 20.38 -10.85 -1.15
N VAL A 85 19.23 -11.15 -0.57
CA VAL A 85 18.71 -12.53 -0.44
C VAL A 85 18.47 -13.14 -1.81
N LYS A 86 17.90 -12.39 -2.74
CA LYS A 86 17.71 -12.82 -4.14
C LYS A 86 19.05 -13.20 -4.79
N GLU A 87 20.08 -12.37 -4.63
CA GLU A 87 21.38 -12.57 -5.26
C GLU A 87 22.18 -13.71 -4.60
N GLN A 88 22.19 -13.80 -3.27
CA GLN A 88 23.01 -14.75 -2.53
C GLN A 88 22.41 -16.16 -2.50
N ASN A 89 21.10 -16.27 -2.39
CA ASN A 89 20.42 -17.56 -2.21
C ASN A 89 19.79 -18.08 -3.52
N GLY A 90 19.84 -17.31 -4.61
CA GLY A 90 19.20 -17.68 -5.87
C GLY A 90 17.67 -17.74 -5.80
N ILE A 91 17.09 -17.16 -4.74
CA ILE A 91 15.63 -17.10 -4.56
C ILE A 91 15.09 -15.98 -5.44
N ASN A 92 14.16 -16.31 -6.33
CA ASN A 92 13.50 -15.29 -7.13
C ASN A 92 12.47 -14.58 -6.25
N VAL A 93 12.44 -13.24 -6.28
CA VAL A 93 11.39 -12.43 -5.68
C VAL A 93 10.65 -11.76 -6.82
N ASP A 94 9.39 -12.14 -6.99
CA ASP A 94 8.54 -11.67 -8.09
C ASP A 94 7.82 -10.37 -7.70
N ARG A 95 7.47 -10.22 -6.40
CA ARG A 95 6.75 -9.05 -5.86
C ARG A 95 7.15 -8.75 -4.43
N VAL A 96 6.90 -7.51 -4.01
CA VAL A 96 6.95 -7.09 -2.61
C VAL A 96 5.57 -6.62 -2.18
N LEU A 97 5.10 -7.09 -1.03
CA LEU A 97 3.94 -6.59 -0.35
C LEU A 97 4.40 -5.87 0.93
N PHE A 98 4.08 -4.60 1.04
CA PHE A 98 4.49 -3.75 2.15
C PHE A 98 3.29 -3.38 3.01
N GLU A 99 3.17 -3.95 4.22
CA GLU A 99 2.13 -3.58 5.19
C GLU A 99 2.60 -2.40 6.04
N THR A 100 1.84 -1.31 6.03
CA THR A 100 2.10 -0.16 6.90
C THR A 100 1.48 -0.35 8.28
N THR A 101 2.03 0.35 9.28
CA THR A 101 1.37 0.46 10.58
C THR A 101 -0.01 1.12 10.43
N GLY A 102 -0.91 0.84 11.37
CA GLY A 102 -2.26 1.42 11.35
C GLY A 102 -2.32 2.94 11.52
N LEU A 103 -1.25 3.58 11.97
CA LEU A 103 -1.14 5.04 12.13
C LEU A 103 -0.29 5.71 11.04
N ALA A 104 0.27 4.95 10.10
CA ALA A 104 1.12 5.49 9.07
C ALA A 104 0.33 6.28 8.02
N ASP A 105 0.90 7.40 7.59
CA ASP A 105 0.53 8.09 6.36
C ASP A 105 1.25 7.36 5.20
N PRO A 106 0.54 6.82 4.21
CA PRO A 106 1.16 6.08 3.11
C PRO A 106 1.92 6.98 2.12
N ALA A 107 1.61 8.28 2.06
CA ALA A 107 2.19 9.18 1.09
C ALA A 107 3.72 9.33 1.21
N PRO A 108 4.33 9.53 2.41
CA PRO A 108 5.79 9.55 2.56
C PRO A 108 6.46 8.22 2.19
N ILE A 109 5.77 7.09 2.41
CA ILE A 109 6.27 5.77 2.05
C ILE A 109 6.33 5.64 0.52
N ALA A 110 5.24 5.95 -0.17
CA ALA A 110 5.18 5.94 -1.62
C ALA A 110 6.21 6.89 -2.25
N GLN A 111 6.38 8.11 -1.71
CA GLN A 111 7.38 9.06 -2.16
C GLN A 111 8.83 8.53 -2.02
N THR A 112 9.09 7.63 -1.07
CA THR A 112 10.42 7.04 -0.91
C THR A 112 10.80 6.19 -2.13
N PHE A 113 9.84 5.48 -2.73
CA PHE A 113 10.06 4.69 -3.95
C PHE A 113 10.39 5.56 -5.16
N ILE A 114 9.86 6.79 -5.21
CA ILE A 114 10.12 7.73 -6.31
C ILE A 114 11.45 8.46 -6.11
N ASN A 115 11.70 8.94 -4.88
CA ASN A 115 12.77 9.87 -4.58
C ASN A 115 14.12 9.23 -4.24
N VAL A 116 14.14 7.95 -3.85
CA VAL A 116 15.39 7.22 -3.57
C VAL A 116 15.87 6.53 -4.84
N PRO A 117 16.98 6.98 -5.45
CA PRO A 117 17.43 6.46 -6.76
C PRO A 117 17.57 4.95 -6.80
N PHE A 118 18.12 4.34 -5.74
CA PHE A 118 18.25 2.89 -5.63
C PHE A 118 16.90 2.18 -5.71
N LEU A 119 15.88 2.67 -4.99
CA LEU A 119 14.55 2.06 -5.00
C LEU A 119 13.89 2.23 -6.37
N ASN A 120 13.97 3.40 -6.94
CA ASN A 120 13.43 3.66 -8.27
C ASN A 120 14.10 2.81 -9.37
N GLU A 121 15.39 2.46 -9.21
CA GLU A 121 16.09 1.60 -10.17
C GLU A 121 15.60 0.15 -10.12
N HIS A 122 15.33 -0.39 -8.93
CA HIS A 122 15.07 -1.84 -8.72
C HIS A 122 13.60 -2.17 -8.49
N PHE A 123 12.80 -1.22 -8.04
CA PHE A 123 11.40 -1.42 -7.68
C PHE A 123 10.47 -0.48 -8.46
N ILE A 124 9.22 -0.88 -8.58
CA ILE A 124 8.14 -0.04 -9.14
C ILE A 124 6.92 -0.13 -8.22
N LEU A 125 6.34 1.01 -7.87
CA LEU A 125 5.13 1.02 -7.07
C LEU A 125 3.93 0.63 -7.95
N ASP A 126 3.28 -0.49 -7.63
CA ASP A 126 2.14 -1.05 -8.35
C ASP A 126 0.84 -0.35 -7.94
N ALA A 127 0.54 -0.36 -6.63
CA ALA A 127 -0.65 0.27 -6.08
C ALA A 127 -0.53 0.54 -4.58
N VAL A 128 -1.30 1.49 -4.08
CA VAL A 128 -1.58 1.71 -2.66
C VAL A 128 -3.00 1.26 -2.35
N LEU A 129 -3.12 0.18 -1.59
CA LEU A 129 -4.37 -0.44 -1.19
C LEU A 129 -4.70 -0.04 0.24
N THR A 130 -5.91 0.43 0.50
CA THR A 130 -6.33 0.83 1.85
C THR A 130 -7.50 -0.01 2.34
N VAL A 131 -7.36 -0.61 3.53
CA VAL A 131 -8.44 -1.34 4.19
C VAL A 131 -9.20 -0.41 5.13
N VAL A 132 -10.51 -0.30 4.94
CA VAL A 132 -11.41 0.54 5.73
C VAL A 132 -12.34 -0.33 6.56
N ASP A 133 -12.35 -0.09 7.88
CA ASP A 133 -13.25 -0.75 8.84
C ASP A 133 -14.64 -0.08 8.79
N SER A 134 -15.61 -0.71 8.14
CA SER A 134 -16.96 -0.16 7.98
C SER A 134 -17.67 0.14 9.31
N LYS A 135 -17.30 -0.56 10.38
CA LYS A 135 -17.90 -0.38 11.71
C LYS A 135 -17.38 0.87 12.41
N ASN A 136 -16.08 1.16 12.27
CA ASN A 136 -15.42 2.18 13.09
C ASN A 136 -15.01 3.43 12.30
N PHE A 137 -15.03 3.42 10.98
CA PHE A 137 -14.47 4.46 10.13
C PHE A 137 -15.02 5.86 10.43
N LEU A 138 -16.36 6.02 10.54
CA LEU A 138 -16.98 7.32 10.83
C LEU A 138 -16.54 7.90 12.18
N TYR A 139 -16.37 7.04 13.19
CA TYR A 139 -15.84 7.46 14.48
C TYR A 139 -14.35 7.82 14.37
N GLN A 140 -13.57 7.01 13.66
CA GLN A 140 -12.14 7.22 13.50
C GLN A 140 -11.84 8.53 12.79
N THR A 141 -12.53 8.87 11.70
CA THR A 141 -12.32 10.13 10.94
C THR A 141 -12.67 11.38 11.73
N THR A 142 -13.56 11.29 12.73
CA THR A 142 -13.88 12.44 13.61
C THR A 142 -12.84 12.67 14.71
N HIS A 143 -12.01 11.66 15.04
CA HIS A 143 -11.06 11.73 16.15
C HIS A 143 -9.60 11.68 15.72
N GLN A 144 -9.33 11.19 14.51
CA GLN A 144 -7.99 10.96 13.97
C GLN A 144 -7.92 11.45 12.53
N THR A 145 -6.76 11.90 12.11
CA THR A 145 -6.53 12.39 10.72
C THR A 145 -6.05 11.28 9.78
N GLU A 146 -5.44 10.24 10.33
CA GLU A 146 -4.81 9.15 9.59
C GLU A 146 -5.78 8.38 8.69
N PRO A 147 -7.01 8.01 9.16
CA PRO A 147 -7.96 7.28 8.31
C PRO A 147 -8.32 8.04 7.03
N ALA A 148 -8.52 9.37 7.14
CA ALA A 148 -8.82 10.21 5.98
C ALA A 148 -7.62 10.30 5.01
N LYS A 149 -6.39 10.45 5.53
CA LYS A 149 -5.17 10.45 4.72
C LYS A 149 -4.95 9.13 4.00
N GLN A 150 -5.16 8.02 4.70
CA GLN A 150 -5.03 6.67 4.14
C GLN A 150 -6.02 6.45 2.99
N VAL A 151 -7.28 6.84 3.18
CA VAL A 151 -8.31 6.80 2.13
C VAL A 151 -8.00 7.74 0.98
N GLY A 152 -7.57 8.98 1.28
CA GLY A 152 -7.24 9.99 0.28
C GLY A 152 -6.10 9.60 -0.65
N PHE A 153 -5.15 8.79 -0.15
CA PHE A 153 -3.98 8.34 -0.92
C PHE A 153 -4.15 6.95 -1.56
N ALA A 154 -5.30 6.29 -1.35
CA ALA A 154 -5.55 4.96 -1.88
C ALA A 154 -5.84 4.96 -3.38
N ASP A 155 -5.22 4.03 -4.10
CA ASP A 155 -5.61 3.70 -5.48
C ASP A 155 -6.83 2.76 -5.50
N LYS A 156 -6.92 1.85 -4.51
CA LYS A 156 -8.04 0.95 -4.32
C LYS A 156 -8.36 0.79 -2.83
N ILE A 157 -9.64 0.69 -2.51
CA ILE A 157 -10.15 0.62 -1.13
C ILE A 157 -10.89 -0.70 -0.93
N PHE A 158 -10.51 -1.43 0.10
CA PHE A 158 -11.19 -2.62 0.57
C PHE A 158 -12.04 -2.32 1.80
N MET A 159 -13.36 -2.48 1.67
CA MET A 159 -14.28 -2.32 2.79
C MET A 159 -14.34 -3.62 3.57
N SER A 160 -13.95 -3.60 4.83
CA SER A 160 -14.04 -4.73 5.75
C SER A 160 -15.17 -4.54 6.76
N LYS A 161 -15.62 -5.63 7.35
CA LYS A 161 -16.60 -5.63 8.45
C LYS A 161 -17.96 -4.99 8.10
N HIS A 162 -18.36 -5.03 6.85
CA HIS A 162 -19.68 -4.63 6.41
C HIS A 162 -20.77 -5.43 7.14
N SER A 163 -20.58 -6.73 7.29
CA SER A 163 -21.49 -7.62 8.02
C SER A 163 -21.74 -7.25 9.50
N LEU A 164 -20.96 -6.33 10.07
CA LEU A 164 -21.09 -5.85 11.45
C LEU A 164 -21.88 -4.53 11.57
N VAL A 165 -22.40 -4.00 10.48
CA VAL A 165 -23.21 -2.78 10.44
C VAL A 165 -24.45 -2.98 9.59
N ASP A 166 -25.46 -2.13 9.76
CA ASP A 166 -26.62 -2.11 8.88
C ASP A 166 -26.34 -1.33 7.57
N ASP A 167 -27.18 -1.56 6.56
CA ASP A 167 -27.03 -0.95 5.23
C ASP A 167 -27.04 0.60 5.29
N THR A 168 -27.75 1.20 6.26
CA THR A 168 -27.83 2.65 6.43
C THR A 168 -26.49 3.20 6.90
N ILE A 169 -25.86 2.54 7.86
CA ILE A 169 -24.52 2.92 8.34
C ILE A 169 -23.49 2.68 7.24
N TYR A 170 -23.55 1.53 6.57
CA TYR A 170 -22.64 1.22 5.49
C TYR A 170 -22.72 2.25 4.35
N ALA A 171 -23.92 2.67 3.96
CA ALA A 171 -24.09 3.71 2.95
C ALA A 171 -23.47 5.06 3.38
N LYS A 172 -23.56 5.43 4.66
CA LYS A 172 -22.87 6.63 5.18
C LYS A 172 -21.35 6.49 5.12
N VAL A 173 -20.80 5.31 5.43
CA VAL A 173 -19.35 5.07 5.33
C VAL A 173 -18.89 5.18 3.87
N ILE A 174 -19.62 4.60 2.93
CA ILE A 174 -19.32 4.70 1.49
C ILE A 174 -19.35 6.16 1.04
N ASN A 175 -20.35 6.94 1.46
CA ASN A 175 -20.45 8.35 1.12
C ASN A 175 -19.26 9.16 1.68
N GLU A 176 -18.85 8.88 2.91
CA GLU A 176 -17.68 9.52 3.52
C GLU A 176 -16.40 9.15 2.77
N VAL A 177 -16.18 7.87 2.48
CA VAL A 177 -15.04 7.40 1.68
C VAL A 177 -15.02 8.09 0.31
N ARG A 178 -16.15 8.19 -0.37
CA ARG A 178 -16.26 8.86 -1.68
C ARG A 178 -16.06 10.36 -1.61
N SER A 179 -16.43 11.00 -0.50
CA SER A 179 -16.16 12.43 -0.29
C SER A 179 -14.66 12.73 -0.16
N ILE A 180 -13.90 11.79 0.43
CA ILE A 180 -12.44 11.90 0.60
C ILE A 180 -11.72 11.48 -0.69
N ASN A 181 -12.13 10.35 -1.29
CA ASN A 181 -11.51 9.81 -2.50
C ASN A 181 -12.58 9.34 -3.50
N PRO A 182 -12.96 10.21 -4.45
CA PRO A 182 -13.97 9.87 -5.45
C PRO A 182 -13.47 8.90 -6.53
N PHE A 183 -12.15 8.71 -6.68
CA PHE A 183 -11.57 8.00 -7.81
C PHE A 183 -11.21 6.55 -7.51
N ALA A 184 -10.86 6.22 -6.26
CA ALA A 184 -10.45 4.88 -5.90
C ALA A 184 -11.55 3.84 -6.19
N GLU A 185 -11.16 2.69 -6.74
CA GLU A 185 -12.05 1.54 -6.81
C GLU A 185 -12.39 1.06 -5.39
N ILE A 186 -13.65 0.76 -5.13
CA ILE A 186 -14.10 0.22 -3.83
C ILE A 186 -14.54 -1.22 -4.03
N GLN A 187 -14.00 -2.12 -3.19
CA GLN A 187 -14.38 -3.53 -3.13
C GLN A 187 -14.80 -3.90 -1.71
N ASP A 188 -15.97 -4.51 -1.57
CA ASP A 188 -16.46 -5.03 -0.30
C ASP A 188 -15.96 -6.46 -0.08
N LEU A 189 -15.20 -6.66 0.99
CA LEU A 189 -14.59 -7.95 1.35
C LEU A 189 -15.60 -8.99 1.88
N ASP A 190 -16.75 -8.52 2.38
CA ASP A 190 -17.82 -9.40 2.86
C ASP A 190 -18.75 -9.82 1.71
N ALA A 191 -18.82 -9.03 0.64
CA ALA A 191 -19.64 -9.33 -0.54
C ALA A 191 -18.97 -10.35 -1.48
N ARG A 192 -17.65 -10.27 -1.67
CA ARG A 192 -16.90 -11.26 -2.44
C ARG A 192 -15.50 -11.49 -1.88
N PRO A 193 -14.96 -12.72 -1.97
CA PRO A 193 -13.57 -12.99 -1.62
C PRO A 193 -12.62 -12.11 -2.44
N VAL A 194 -11.50 -11.70 -1.82
CA VAL A 194 -10.39 -11.07 -2.52
C VAL A 194 -9.56 -12.15 -3.22
N GLU A 195 -9.12 -11.88 -4.42
CA GLU A 195 -8.23 -12.72 -5.20
C GLU A 195 -6.90 -12.00 -5.45
N MET A 196 -5.85 -12.74 -5.83
CA MET A 196 -4.52 -12.19 -6.17
C MET A 196 -4.60 -11.00 -7.14
N LYS A 197 -5.41 -11.12 -8.20
CA LYS A 197 -5.62 -10.05 -9.20
C LYS A 197 -6.26 -8.77 -8.63
N ASP A 198 -6.88 -8.85 -7.45
CA ASP A 198 -7.47 -7.68 -6.79
C ASP A 198 -6.42 -6.85 -6.05
N MET A 199 -5.24 -7.42 -5.79
CA MET A 199 -4.18 -6.80 -5.02
C MET A 199 -2.89 -6.57 -5.82
N PHE A 200 -2.65 -7.32 -6.89
CA PHE A 200 -1.37 -7.30 -7.59
C PHE A 200 -1.51 -7.10 -9.10
N GLY A 201 -0.49 -6.48 -9.70
CA GLY A 201 -0.45 -6.21 -11.12
C GLY A 201 -1.50 -5.17 -11.56
N LEU A 202 -1.82 -4.25 -10.66
CA LEU A 202 -2.87 -3.26 -10.89
C LEU A 202 -2.36 -2.06 -11.70
N GLU A 203 -1.06 -1.74 -11.57
CA GLU A 203 -0.39 -0.60 -12.24
C GLU A 203 -1.10 0.75 -12.03
N LEU A 204 -1.85 0.86 -10.91
CA LEU A 204 -2.73 2.01 -10.66
C LEU A 204 -1.95 3.23 -10.22
N PHE A 205 -0.88 3.04 -9.45
CA PHE A 205 -0.09 4.16 -8.94
C PHE A 205 0.55 4.97 -10.07
N TYR A 206 1.12 4.30 -11.05
CA TYR A 206 1.73 4.96 -12.22
C TYR A 206 0.69 5.67 -13.09
N ALA A 207 -0.50 5.06 -13.22
CA ALA A 207 -1.60 5.67 -13.96
C ALA A 207 -2.16 6.92 -13.27
N SER A 208 -2.22 6.94 -11.93
CA SER A 208 -2.67 8.10 -11.16
C SER A 208 -1.65 9.23 -11.19
N GLU A 209 -0.36 8.93 -11.06
CA GLU A 209 0.72 9.91 -11.17
C GLU A 209 0.73 10.58 -12.55
N LYS A 210 0.59 9.80 -13.63
CA LYS A 210 0.50 10.32 -14.98
C LYS A 210 -0.71 11.25 -15.17
N LYS A 211 -1.88 10.88 -14.64
CA LYS A 211 -3.08 11.73 -14.67
C LYS A 211 -2.89 13.05 -13.93
N ILE A 212 -2.22 13.02 -12.77
CA ILE A 212 -1.95 14.23 -12.00
C ILE A 212 -1.01 15.15 -12.77
N LEU A 213 0.04 14.62 -13.39
CA LEU A 213 0.96 15.38 -14.22
C LEU A 213 0.27 16.00 -15.43
N GLU A 214 -0.55 15.23 -16.15
CA GLU A 214 -1.34 15.71 -17.28
C GLU A 214 -2.36 16.81 -16.86
N MET A 215 -2.96 16.71 -15.66
CA MET A 215 -3.84 17.76 -15.12
C MET A 215 -3.06 19.03 -14.75
N GLN A 216 -1.85 18.92 -14.24
CA GLN A 216 -1.00 20.07 -13.91
C GLN A 216 -0.52 20.78 -15.17
N GLU A 217 -0.07 20.05 -16.18
CA GLU A 217 0.33 20.61 -17.47
C GLU A 217 -0.81 21.36 -18.16
N ASN A 218 -2.02 20.76 -18.19
CA ASN A 218 -3.21 21.40 -18.77
C ASN A 218 -3.63 22.66 -17.99
N SER A 219 -3.47 22.67 -16.67
CA SER A 219 -3.81 23.86 -15.85
C SER A 219 -2.82 25.00 -16.04
N GLU A 220 -1.55 24.72 -16.33
CA GLU A 220 -0.54 25.73 -16.66
C GLU A 220 -0.74 26.29 -18.07
N GLU A 221 -1.16 25.48 -19.04
CA GLU A 221 -1.49 25.96 -20.40
C GLU A 221 -2.72 26.86 -20.41
N GLU A 222 -3.81 26.51 -19.69
CA GLU A 222 -4.98 27.37 -19.55
C GLU A 222 -4.65 28.71 -18.86
N TYR A 223 -3.72 28.73 -17.89
CA TYR A 223 -3.30 29.95 -17.21
C TYR A 223 -2.45 30.84 -18.11
N CYS A 224 -1.60 30.27 -18.98
CA CYS A 224 -0.82 31.03 -19.96
C CYS A 224 -1.69 31.65 -21.07
N GLU A 225 -2.70 30.92 -21.58
CA GLU A 225 -3.65 31.46 -22.57
C GLU A 225 -4.52 32.60 -21.99
N ALA A 226 -4.94 32.48 -20.71
CA ALA A 226 -5.75 33.50 -20.05
C ALA A 226 -4.98 34.77 -19.71
N CYS A 227 -3.64 34.70 -19.53
CA CYS A 227 -2.80 35.85 -19.17
C CYS A 227 -2.21 36.61 -20.37
N GLY A 228 -2.32 36.11 -21.59
CA GLY A 228 -2.00 36.86 -22.83
C GLY A 228 -0.55 37.33 -22.96
N HIS A 229 0.42 36.62 -22.40
CA HIS A 229 1.84 36.91 -22.57
C HIS A 229 2.44 35.98 -23.62
N THR A 230 2.55 36.51 -24.86
CA THR A 230 3.44 36.03 -25.90
C THR A 230 4.82 36.66 -25.71
#